data_4a3e5b5fb54e805f9ba281df8afb9270
#
_entry.id   4a3e5b5fb54e805f9ba281df8afb9270
#
_cell.length_a   1.000
_cell.length_b   1.000
_cell.length_c   1.000
_cell.angle_alpha   90.00
_cell.angle_beta   90.00
_cell.angle_gamma   90.00
#
_symmetry.space_group_name_H-M   'P 1'
#
loop_
_entity.id
_entity.type
_entity.pdbx_description
1 polymer ?
#
loop_
_entity_poly.entity_id
_entity_poly.type
_entity_poly.pdbx_seq_one_letter_code
_entity_poly.pdbx_strand_id
1 'polypeptide(L)'
;MGKQTSQLTEKEALSIYARMMHTLDSSEFESFLSDDFSYSSQKVLTDMNSKDEFIEYIRPKLEVIKKTKSSVYAELGVCPAYGHTDCLIMAQGEKSNLLGVAYASVDKGKISGISLCIVPTPDSAERSGIYPGL
;
A
#
# COMPACT_ATOMS: atom_id res chain seq x y z
N MET A 1 16.00 -29.55 1.18
CA MET A 1 15.87 -28.70 1.17
C MET A 1 15.10 -28.12 1.82
N GLY A 2 15.40 -28.06 2.07
CA GLY A 2 14.64 -27.32 2.73
C GLY A 2 13.74 -26.60 2.08
N LYS A 3 12.85 -26.83 2.20
CA LYS A 3 12.02 -26.17 1.64
C LYS A 3 11.99 -24.90 2.10
N GLN A 4 12.11 -24.40 1.40
CA GLN A 4 12.29 -23.04 1.53
C GLN A 4 10.96 -22.38 1.71
N THR A 5 10.76 -21.82 2.84
CA THR A 5 9.60 -21.03 3.09
C THR A 5 9.71 -19.74 2.29
N SER A 6 8.70 -19.42 1.53
CA SER A 6 8.69 -18.17 0.80
C SER A 6 8.70 -16.99 1.75
N GLN A 7 9.63 -16.07 1.53
CA GLN A 7 9.61 -14.80 2.24
C GLN A 7 8.60 -13.88 1.56
N LEU A 8 7.90 -13.08 2.36
CA LEU A 8 7.02 -12.05 1.82
C LEU A 8 7.88 -11.02 1.07
N THR A 9 7.53 -10.75 -0.18
CA THR A 9 8.25 -9.75 -0.97
C THR A 9 7.57 -8.40 -0.87
N GLU A 10 8.29 -7.34 -1.23
CA GLU A 10 7.70 -6.00 -1.28
C GLU A 10 6.54 -5.95 -2.26
N LYS A 11 6.67 -6.62 -3.40
CA LYS A 11 5.59 -6.67 -4.39
C LYS A 11 4.36 -7.37 -3.84
N GLU A 12 4.54 -8.46 -3.11
CA GLU A 12 3.42 -9.14 -2.46
C GLU A 12 2.76 -8.26 -1.41
N ALA A 13 3.57 -7.56 -0.61
CA ALA A 13 3.04 -6.63 0.39
C ALA A 13 2.22 -5.52 -0.28
N LEU A 14 2.70 -5.00 -1.40
CA LEU A 14 1.95 -4.00 -2.16
C LEU A 14 0.64 -4.57 -2.70
N SER A 15 0.66 -5.81 -3.18
CA SER A 15 -0.56 -6.47 -3.66
C SER A 15 -1.59 -6.64 -2.55
N ILE A 16 -1.13 -6.98 -1.34
CA ILE A 16 -2.02 -7.12 -0.18
C ILE A 16 -2.62 -5.76 0.19
N TYR A 17 -1.81 -4.70 0.16
CA TYR A 17 -2.31 -3.35 0.41
C TYR A 17 -3.34 -2.93 -0.65
N ALA A 18 -3.06 -3.21 -1.92
CA ALA A 18 -3.97 -2.90 -3.01
C ALA A 18 -5.31 -3.62 -2.85
N ARG A 19 -5.27 -4.91 -2.46
CA ARG A 19 -6.52 -5.65 -2.24
C ARG A 19 -7.36 -5.02 -1.13
N MET A 20 -6.70 -4.57 -0.05
CA MET A 20 -7.40 -3.85 1.01
C MET A 20 -8.11 -2.62 0.47
N MET A 21 -7.42 -1.84 -0.35
CA MET A 21 -7.98 -0.61 -0.88
C MET A 21 -9.11 -0.87 -1.89
N HIS A 22 -9.05 -1.98 -2.62
CA HIS A 22 -10.07 -2.30 -3.61
C HIS A 22 -11.28 -3.01 -3.02
N THR A 23 -11.06 -3.88 -2.03
CA THR A 23 -12.15 -4.61 -1.38
C THR A 23 -12.74 -3.85 -0.18
N LEU A 24 -12.01 -2.86 0.32
CA LEU A 24 -12.35 -2.08 1.50
C LEU A 24 -12.46 -2.95 2.76
N ASP A 25 -11.62 -3.98 2.81
CA ASP A 25 -11.54 -4.92 3.92
C ASP A 25 -10.08 -5.02 4.34
N SER A 26 -9.78 -4.65 5.58
CA SER A 26 -8.42 -4.60 6.07
C SER A 26 -7.94 -5.90 6.73
N SER A 27 -8.78 -6.92 6.79
CA SER A 27 -8.48 -8.15 7.55
C SER A 27 -7.19 -8.83 7.09
N GLU A 28 -7.02 -9.03 5.79
CA GLU A 28 -5.81 -9.67 5.26
C GLU A 28 -4.59 -8.83 5.56
N PHE A 29 -4.67 -7.53 5.28
CA PHE A 29 -3.54 -6.63 5.50
C PHE A 29 -3.13 -6.62 6.96
N GLU A 30 -4.10 -6.52 7.88
CA GLU A 30 -3.82 -6.50 9.32
C GLU A 30 -3.07 -7.75 9.76
N SER A 31 -3.38 -8.91 9.17
CA SER A 31 -2.76 -10.16 9.57
C SER A 31 -1.27 -10.23 9.22
N PHE A 32 -0.81 -9.39 8.30
CA PHE A 32 0.59 -9.36 7.88
C PHE A 32 1.41 -8.27 8.56
N LEU A 33 0.80 -7.38 9.34
CA LEU A 33 1.52 -6.25 9.93
C LEU A 33 2.43 -6.68 11.06
N SER A 34 3.65 -6.13 11.08
CA SER A 34 4.53 -6.26 12.23
C SER A 34 4.03 -5.33 13.34
N ASP A 35 4.38 -5.67 14.60
CA ASP A 35 3.93 -4.86 15.73
C ASP A 35 4.47 -3.42 15.66
N ASP A 36 5.67 -3.25 15.12
CA ASP A 36 6.31 -1.96 14.96
C ASP A 36 6.09 -1.37 13.56
N PHE A 37 5.03 -1.81 12.88
CA PHE A 37 4.69 -1.28 11.56
C PHE A 37 4.66 0.24 11.57
N SER A 38 5.20 0.85 10.50
CA SER A 38 5.14 2.30 10.35
C SER A 38 4.46 2.66 9.03
N TYR A 39 3.70 3.75 9.08
CA TYR A 39 3.07 4.33 7.91
C TYR A 39 3.46 5.79 7.84
N SER A 40 3.91 6.23 6.66
CA SER A 40 4.23 7.63 6.45
C SER A 40 3.61 8.11 5.15
N SER A 41 3.34 9.41 5.07
CA SER A 41 2.74 10.00 3.89
C SER A 41 3.33 11.39 3.66
N GLN A 42 3.89 11.58 2.48
CA GLN A 42 4.36 12.91 2.07
C GLN A 42 3.17 13.82 1.79
N LYS A 43 2.03 13.24 1.46
CA LYS A 43 0.84 14.02 1.08
C LYS A 43 0.21 14.72 2.27
N VAL A 44 0.11 14.04 3.40
CA VAL A 44 -0.52 14.61 4.60
C VAL A 44 0.46 14.80 5.74
N LEU A 45 1.75 14.57 5.48
CA LEU A 45 2.83 14.78 6.45
C LEU A 45 2.54 14.15 7.81
N THR A 46 2.05 12.90 7.78
CA THR A 46 1.74 12.17 9.00
C THR A 46 2.58 10.90 9.08
N ASP A 47 2.92 10.51 10.29
CA ASP A 47 3.60 9.26 10.56
C ASP A 47 2.83 8.51 11.63
N MET A 48 2.73 7.19 11.45
CA MET A 48 2.16 6.29 12.45
C MET A 48 3.23 5.23 12.70
N ASN A 49 3.52 4.96 13.95
CA ASN A 49 4.67 4.15 14.32
C ASN A 49 4.31 2.86 15.04
N SER A 50 3.08 2.41 14.92
CA SER A 50 2.69 1.10 15.44
C SER A 50 1.55 0.54 14.62
N LYS A 51 1.43 -0.79 14.68
CA LYS A 51 0.33 -1.51 14.04
C LYS A 51 -1.02 -1.01 14.54
N ASP A 52 -1.14 -0.80 15.86
CA ASP A 52 -2.40 -0.37 16.45
C ASP A 52 -2.82 1.02 15.99
N GLU A 53 -1.86 1.95 15.90
CA GLU A 53 -2.16 3.28 15.39
C GLU A 53 -2.69 3.23 13.97
N PHE A 54 -2.06 2.41 13.12
CA PHE A 54 -2.49 2.30 11.74
C PHE A 54 -3.88 1.68 11.63
N ILE A 55 -4.15 0.63 12.40
CA ILE A 55 -5.46 -0.03 12.36
C ILE A 55 -6.57 0.95 12.76
N GLU A 56 -6.32 1.76 13.81
CA GLU A 56 -7.29 2.77 14.26
C GLU A 56 -7.54 3.84 13.19
N TYR A 57 -6.55 4.07 12.33
CA TYR A 57 -6.67 5.03 11.24
C TYR A 57 -7.38 4.44 10.02
N ILE A 58 -6.99 3.22 9.62
CA ILE A 58 -7.43 2.68 8.33
C ILE A 58 -8.87 2.17 8.36
N ARG A 59 -9.32 1.57 9.45
CA ARG A 59 -10.66 1.02 9.52
C ARG A 59 -11.74 2.08 9.29
N PRO A 60 -11.71 3.23 10.00
CA PRO A 60 -12.69 4.28 9.72
C PRO A 60 -12.57 4.85 8.32
N LYS A 61 -11.34 4.94 7.80
CA LYS A 61 -11.11 5.48 6.46
C LYS A 61 -11.79 4.60 5.41
N LEU A 62 -11.66 3.27 5.52
CA LEU A 62 -12.31 2.36 4.58
C LEU A 62 -13.83 2.46 4.66
N GLU A 63 -14.38 2.66 5.87
CA GLU A 63 -15.82 2.84 6.05
C GLU A 63 -16.31 4.13 5.37
N VAL A 64 -15.54 5.21 5.46
CA VAL A 64 -15.89 6.45 4.79
C VAL A 64 -15.88 6.28 3.27
N ILE A 65 -14.87 5.60 2.74
CA ILE A 65 -14.79 5.32 1.31
C ILE A 65 -16.01 4.51 0.86
N LYS A 66 -16.39 3.52 1.66
CA LYS A 66 -17.55 2.67 1.38
C LYS A 66 -18.85 3.50 1.36
N LYS A 67 -19.02 4.35 2.35
CA LYS A 67 -20.24 5.16 2.48
C LYS A 67 -20.35 6.23 1.40
N THR A 68 -19.25 6.84 1.02
CA THR A 68 -19.26 7.90 0.00
C THR A 68 -19.19 7.32 -1.41
N LYS A 69 -19.00 6.01 -1.54
CA LYS A 69 -18.86 5.33 -2.81
C LYS A 69 -17.73 5.91 -3.65
N SER A 70 -16.71 6.42 -2.97
CA SER A 70 -15.50 6.90 -3.64
C SER A 70 -14.74 5.72 -4.22
N SER A 71 -14.09 5.95 -5.35
CA SER A 71 -13.26 4.92 -5.98
C SER A 71 -11.80 5.23 -5.70
N VAL A 72 -11.07 4.23 -5.23
CA VAL A 72 -9.62 4.31 -5.04
C VAL A 72 -9.02 3.19 -5.87
N TYR A 73 -7.96 3.50 -6.59
CA TYR A 73 -7.28 2.53 -7.43
C TYR A 73 -5.83 2.43 -7.02
N ALA A 74 -5.33 1.20 -6.96
CA ALA A 74 -3.94 0.90 -6.63
C ALA A 74 -3.40 -0.06 -7.66
N GLU A 75 -2.52 0.43 -8.51
CA GLU A 75 -1.97 -0.33 -9.64
C GLU A 75 -0.53 -0.69 -9.35
N LEU A 76 -0.17 -1.95 -9.56
CA LEU A 76 1.24 -2.35 -9.46
C LEU A 76 2.05 -1.64 -10.54
N GLY A 77 3.21 -1.12 -10.16
CA GLY A 77 4.07 -0.43 -11.08
C GLY A 77 5.52 -0.50 -10.67
N VAL A 78 6.38 0.15 -11.43
CA VAL A 78 7.81 0.21 -11.17
C VAL A 78 8.24 1.66 -11.17
N CYS A 79 8.86 2.09 -10.07
CA CYS A 79 9.36 3.45 -9.93
C CYS A 79 10.48 3.47 -8.89
N PRO A 80 11.73 3.20 -9.33
CA PRO A 80 12.85 3.09 -8.38
C PRO A 80 13.06 4.37 -7.59
N ALA A 81 13.00 4.28 -6.27
CA ALA A 81 13.28 5.39 -5.36
C ALA A 81 13.37 4.85 -3.94
N TYR A 82 14.12 5.55 -3.09
CA TYR A 82 14.23 5.26 -1.66
C TYR A 82 14.63 3.82 -1.34
N GLY A 83 15.42 3.21 -2.23
CA GLY A 83 15.83 1.81 -2.05
C GLY A 83 14.80 0.78 -2.48
N HIS A 84 13.69 1.22 -3.09
CA HIS A 84 12.63 0.34 -3.58
C HIS A 84 12.57 0.38 -5.11
N THR A 85 11.97 -0.63 -5.70
CA THR A 85 11.79 -0.72 -7.16
C THR A 85 10.30 -0.80 -7.49
N ASP A 86 9.60 -1.75 -6.87
CA ASP A 86 8.17 -1.92 -7.08
C ASP A 86 7.38 -0.89 -6.26
N CYS A 87 6.25 -0.46 -6.82
CA CYS A 87 5.39 0.51 -6.15
C CYS A 87 3.93 0.22 -6.47
N LEU A 88 3.03 0.89 -5.75
CA LEU A 88 1.64 1.01 -6.16
C LEU A 88 1.43 2.43 -6.64
N ILE A 89 0.80 2.55 -7.81
CA ILE A 89 0.40 3.85 -8.33
C ILE A 89 -1.01 4.09 -7.84
N MET A 90 -1.20 5.10 -6.99
CA MET A 90 -2.48 5.37 -6.34
C MET A 90 -3.25 6.41 -7.13
N ALA A 91 -4.55 6.16 -7.32
CA ALA A 91 -5.45 7.08 -8.01
C ALA A 91 -6.78 7.16 -7.27
N GLN A 92 -7.52 8.23 -7.49
CA GLN A 92 -8.82 8.41 -6.84
C GLN A 92 -9.83 8.96 -7.84
N GLY A 93 -11.04 8.40 -7.81
CA GLY A 93 -12.12 8.79 -8.71
C GLY A 93 -12.00 8.15 -10.07
N GLU A 94 -10.90 8.35 -10.73
CA GLU A 94 -10.59 7.76 -12.03
C GLU A 94 -9.17 7.22 -12.01
N LYS A 95 -8.92 6.19 -12.81
CA LYS A 95 -7.58 5.56 -12.87
C LYS A 95 -6.51 6.52 -13.38
N SER A 96 -6.88 7.57 -14.08
CA SER A 96 -5.95 8.57 -14.57
C SER A 96 -5.69 9.70 -13.58
N ASN A 97 -6.46 9.79 -12.52
CA ASN A 97 -6.30 10.84 -11.52
C ASN A 97 -5.29 10.37 -10.46
N LEU A 98 -4.01 10.46 -10.79
CA LEU A 98 -2.94 9.91 -9.97
C LEU A 98 -2.66 10.80 -8.77
N LEU A 99 -2.53 10.17 -7.58
CA LEU A 99 -2.27 10.87 -6.32
C LEU A 99 -0.83 10.75 -5.87
N GLY A 100 -0.22 9.60 -6.10
CA GLY A 100 1.12 9.33 -5.61
C GLY A 100 1.52 7.89 -5.83
N VAL A 101 2.67 7.52 -5.31
CA VAL A 101 3.14 6.14 -5.34
C VAL A 101 3.36 5.65 -3.92
N ALA A 102 3.06 4.38 -3.67
CA ALA A 102 3.27 3.78 -2.37
C ALA A 102 4.36 2.73 -2.47
N TYR A 103 5.21 2.70 -1.45
CA TYR A 103 6.27 1.70 -1.33
C TYR A 103 6.03 0.89 -0.06
N ALA A 104 6.46 -0.36 -0.08
CA ALA A 104 6.32 -1.26 1.07
C ALA A 104 7.68 -1.71 1.55
N SER A 105 7.81 -1.86 2.85
CA SER A 105 8.98 -2.50 3.47
C SER A 105 8.50 -3.79 4.14
N VAL A 106 9.32 -4.81 4.09
CA VAL A 106 9.01 -6.10 4.70
C VAL A 106 10.16 -6.55 5.58
N ASP A 107 9.84 -7.30 6.63
CA ASP A 107 10.83 -7.81 7.55
C ASP A 107 10.27 -9.08 8.19
N LYS A 108 11.05 -10.17 8.13
CA LYS A 108 10.70 -11.43 8.78
C LYS A 108 9.31 -11.94 8.42
N GLY A 109 8.94 -11.80 7.15
CA GLY A 109 7.64 -12.28 6.66
C GLY A 109 6.46 -11.40 7.01
N LYS A 110 6.72 -10.20 7.54
CA LYS A 110 5.68 -9.24 7.89
C LYS A 110 5.87 -7.94 7.10
N ILE A 111 4.80 -7.17 7.00
CA ILE A 111 4.88 -5.85 6.40
C ILE A 111 5.30 -4.88 7.50
N SER A 112 6.48 -4.29 7.34
CA SER A 112 7.04 -3.41 8.36
C SER A 112 6.80 -1.93 8.08
N GLY A 113 6.38 -1.57 6.87
CA GLY A 113 6.11 -0.18 6.55
C GLY A 113 5.42 0.01 5.23
N ILE A 114 4.66 1.08 5.15
CA ILE A 114 4.08 1.59 3.90
C ILE A 114 4.38 3.08 3.86
N SER A 115 4.87 3.57 2.73
CA SER A 115 5.16 4.99 2.53
C SER A 115 4.41 5.49 1.30
N LEU A 116 3.59 6.51 1.48
CA LEU A 116 2.90 7.15 0.36
C LEU A 116 3.70 8.39 -0.05
N CYS A 117 4.15 8.43 -1.29
CA CYS A 117 5.05 9.46 -1.78
C CYS A 117 4.46 10.23 -2.95
N ILE A 118 4.67 11.54 -2.97
CA ILE A 118 4.35 12.37 -4.13
C ILE A 118 5.60 12.68 -4.95
N VAL A 119 6.76 12.41 -4.38
CA VAL A 119 8.05 12.47 -5.06
C VAL A 119 8.72 11.12 -4.91
N PRO A 120 9.01 10.39 -5.99
CA PRO A 120 8.84 10.75 -7.40
C PRO A 120 7.36 10.88 -7.79
N THR A 121 7.10 11.62 -8.88
CA THR A 121 5.73 11.82 -9.32
C THR A 121 5.13 10.51 -9.85
N PRO A 122 3.84 10.27 -9.61
CA PRO A 122 3.24 8.99 -9.99
C PRO A 122 3.21 8.74 -11.50
N ASP A 123 3.17 9.79 -12.31
CA ASP A 123 3.19 9.63 -13.76
C ASP A 123 4.57 9.25 -14.29
N SER A 124 5.62 9.28 -13.47
CA SER A 124 6.94 8.79 -13.86
C SER A 124 7.08 7.28 -13.71
N ALA A 125 6.12 6.63 -13.06
CA ALA A 125 6.17 5.19 -12.82
C ALA A 125 5.76 4.40 -14.07
N GLU A 126 6.37 3.21 -14.24
CA GLU A 126 5.94 2.28 -15.28
C GLU A 126 4.68 1.57 -14.82
N ARG A 127 3.64 1.60 -15.62
CA ARG A 127 2.34 1.03 -15.28
C ARG A 127 2.23 -0.40 -15.79
N SER A 128 1.64 -1.28 -15.00
CA SER A 128 1.45 -2.68 -15.36
C SER A 128 0.04 -3.00 -15.86
N GLY A 129 -0.93 -2.19 -15.47
CA GLY A 129 -2.33 -2.48 -15.71
C GLY A 129 -2.90 -3.51 -14.74
N ILE A 130 -2.15 -3.89 -13.70
CA ILE A 130 -2.58 -4.89 -12.72
C ILE A 130 -3.06 -4.19 -11.46
N TYR A 131 -4.33 -4.40 -11.12
CA TYR A 131 -4.98 -3.81 -9.95
C TYR A 131 -5.43 -4.96 -9.03
N PRO A 132 -4.57 -5.40 -8.09
CA PRO A 132 -4.90 -6.58 -7.26
C PRO A 132 -6.22 -6.41 -6.51
N GLY A 133 -7.10 -7.38 -6.64
CA GLY A 133 -8.39 -7.36 -5.93
C GLY A 133 -9.48 -6.50 -6.54
N LEU A 134 -9.19 -5.85 -7.65
CA LEU A 134 -10.20 -5.01 -8.31
C LEU A 134 -11.06 -5.83 -9.26
#